data_f69e7c911429cd7818680bd859d830ee
#
_entry.id   f69e7c911429cd7818680bd859d830ee
#
_cell.length_a   1.000
_cell.length_b   1.000
_cell.length_c   1.000
_cell.angle_alpha   90.00
_cell.angle_beta   90.00
_cell.angle_gamma   90.00
#
_symmetry.space_group_name_H-M   'P 1'
#
loop_
_entity.id
_entity.type
_entity.pdbx_description
1 polymer ?
#
loop_
_entity_poly.entity_id
_entity_poly.type
_entity_poly.pdbx_seq_one_letter_code
_entity_poly.pdbx_strand_id
1 'polypeptide(L)'
;YSIAALFLLFSRSPLFVDGLYVYSWGAHSKAQTLHHVFLLYFFIGTGLFFFNLFRLYRHARTKKKARQVVLVFVAFAVVIFGGGSAFLYAYGIDTHFPFAYFSGFIFPILLFYAVSKYNFLDVRVIATEILVGVTLFVFTLDVFLSKSIPEIAVRTVMVCFLAIISALLIRSVYAQIQKKEQVSRLAKSLEKANMRLRLLDRQKTEFLSIAAHQLRTPLSIIKGYLELIKDGAYGKVEKKLLHVLTDMEESNERLVKLVDEFLNISHIEQGRTKYLFEELDMNQIISSVVDEIEDKAKKKKIKIHWKPKKNIGLVYVDQDKIRNVIFNFVDNGIKYTMKGSVTITFTQKDGGVVIRIKDTGIGFDKQDEASLFTKFYRGKNVEGVNVNGTGLGIYVCRQFVSAHGGYVWGRSLGPSKGSEFGFWVPKKRTHAHSVTEQRTITKGQKIVNQYSPRKK
;
A
#
# COMPACT_ATOMS: atom_id res chain seq x y z
N TYR A 1 -19.28 10.89 45.37
CA TYR A 1 -19.84 9.55 45.67
C TYR A 1 -20.07 9.38 47.19
N SER A 2 -19.14 9.78 48.05
CA SER A 2 -19.28 9.61 49.49
C SER A 2 -20.53 10.29 50.09
N ILE A 3 -20.84 11.51 49.62
CA ILE A 3 -22.04 12.26 50.07
C ILE A 3 -23.32 11.57 49.58
N ALA A 4 -23.36 11.05 48.34
CA ALA A 4 -24.50 10.31 47.82
C ALA A 4 -24.76 9.01 48.60
N ALA A 5 -23.68 8.30 48.99
CA ALA A 5 -23.78 7.11 49.84
C ALA A 5 -24.33 7.43 51.22
N LEU A 6 -23.96 8.58 51.79
CA LEU A 6 -24.48 9.04 53.10
C LEU A 6 -26.00 9.29 53.05
N PHE A 7 -26.51 9.93 51.97
CA PHE A 7 -27.96 10.11 51.80
C PHE A 7 -28.67 8.78 51.61
N LEU A 8 -28.05 7.79 50.96
CA LEU A 8 -28.62 6.45 50.80
C LEU A 8 -28.78 5.72 52.14
N LEU A 9 -27.79 5.84 53.05
CA LEU A 9 -27.85 5.27 54.40
C LEU A 9 -28.99 5.85 55.24
N PHE A 10 -29.24 7.15 55.10
CA PHE A 10 -30.29 7.84 55.86
C PHE A 10 -31.65 7.90 55.14
N SER A 11 -31.78 7.34 53.94
CA SER A 11 -33.00 7.45 53.12
C SER A 11 -34.26 6.86 53.78
N ARG A 12 -34.11 5.95 54.73
CA ARG A 12 -35.22 5.32 55.52
C ARG A 12 -35.39 5.91 56.89
N SER A 13 -34.59 6.89 57.28
CA SER A 13 -34.70 7.52 58.60
C SER A 13 -35.91 8.49 58.63
N PRO A 14 -36.51 8.68 59.79
CA PRO A 14 -37.56 9.69 59.98
C PRO A 14 -37.10 11.12 59.68
N LEU A 15 -35.80 11.37 59.72
CA LEU A 15 -35.21 12.66 59.32
C LEU A 15 -35.23 12.91 57.82
N PHE A 16 -35.33 11.85 57.01
CA PHE A 16 -35.37 11.93 55.57
C PHE A 16 -36.80 11.90 55.03
N VAL A 17 -37.60 10.92 55.47
CA VAL A 17 -39.02 10.76 55.11
C VAL A 17 -39.80 10.28 56.33
N ASP A 18 -40.97 10.88 56.57
CA ASP A 18 -41.88 10.45 57.61
C ASP A 18 -43.32 10.67 57.19
N GLY A 19 -44.16 9.62 57.40
CA GLY A 19 -45.55 9.61 56.95
C GLY A 19 -45.75 9.46 55.45
N LEU A 20 -47.00 9.43 55.01
CA LEU A 20 -47.40 9.23 53.63
C LEU A 20 -48.41 10.28 53.16
N TYR A 21 -48.27 10.74 51.92
CA TYR A 21 -49.31 11.35 51.13
C TYR A 21 -49.97 10.27 50.28
N VAL A 22 -51.30 10.26 50.26
CA VAL A 22 -52.10 9.34 49.45
C VAL A 22 -52.72 10.10 48.26
N TYR A 23 -52.46 9.64 47.07
CA TYR A 23 -52.95 10.20 45.80
C TYR A 23 -53.86 9.19 45.10
N SER A 24 -54.60 9.61 44.11
CA SER A 24 -55.48 8.76 43.32
C SER A 24 -54.78 7.61 42.59
N TRP A 25 -53.47 7.75 42.35
CA TRP A 25 -52.63 6.78 41.65
C TRP A 25 -51.68 6.01 42.55
N GLY A 26 -51.62 6.30 43.86
CA GLY A 26 -50.72 5.63 44.82
C GLY A 26 -50.40 6.46 46.06
N ALA A 27 -49.39 6.05 46.81
CA ALA A 27 -48.93 6.75 48.00
C ALA A 27 -47.43 7.14 47.85
N HIS A 28 -47.03 8.29 48.43
CA HIS A 28 -45.67 8.76 48.43
C HIS A 28 -45.25 9.26 49.80
N SER A 29 -44.00 9.02 50.18
CA SER A 29 -43.43 9.43 51.49
C SER A 29 -43.35 10.95 51.59
N LYS A 30 -43.61 11.52 52.79
CA LYS A 30 -43.48 12.96 53.06
C LYS A 30 -42.01 13.33 53.26
N ALA A 31 -41.55 14.39 52.61
CA ALA A 31 -40.20 14.91 52.73
C ALA A 31 -39.96 15.51 54.14
N GLN A 32 -38.78 15.27 54.66
CA GLN A 32 -38.32 15.83 55.95
C GLN A 32 -37.03 16.65 55.74
N THR A 33 -36.46 17.20 56.79
CA THR A 33 -35.35 18.15 56.74
C THR A 33 -34.14 17.65 55.94
N LEU A 34 -33.77 16.39 56.07
CA LEU A 34 -32.62 15.81 55.37
C LEU A 34 -32.92 15.63 53.85
N HIS A 35 -34.18 15.47 53.49
CA HIS A 35 -34.63 15.46 52.08
C HIS A 35 -34.41 16.80 51.38
N HIS A 36 -34.59 17.94 52.08
CA HIS A 36 -34.29 19.27 51.53
C HIS A 36 -32.79 19.44 51.23
N VAL A 37 -31.92 18.96 52.14
CA VAL A 37 -30.48 18.98 51.97
C VAL A 37 -30.07 18.10 50.77
N PHE A 38 -30.72 16.94 50.63
CA PHE A 38 -30.52 16.07 49.46
C PHE A 38 -30.94 16.77 48.14
N LEU A 39 -32.09 17.44 48.12
CA LEU A 39 -32.52 18.17 46.93
C LEU A 39 -31.57 19.31 46.56
N LEU A 40 -31.06 20.04 47.54
CA LEU A 40 -30.04 21.08 47.27
C LEU A 40 -28.77 20.47 46.61
N TYR A 41 -28.28 19.36 47.18
CA TYR A 41 -27.15 18.64 46.62
C TYR A 41 -27.44 18.16 45.18
N PHE A 42 -28.66 17.59 44.96
CA PHE A 42 -29.11 17.12 43.64
C PHE A 42 -29.15 18.25 42.61
N PHE A 43 -29.72 19.42 42.96
CA PHE A 43 -29.80 20.55 42.05
C PHE A 43 -28.44 21.17 41.75
N ILE A 44 -27.55 21.26 42.73
CA ILE A 44 -26.18 21.72 42.50
C ILE A 44 -25.46 20.78 41.56
N GLY A 45 -25.53 19.45 41.80
CA GLY A 45 -24.91 18.44 40.93
C GLY A 45 -25.44 18.47 39.50
N THR A 46 -26.75 18.60 39.36
CA THR A 46 -27.45 18.74 38.06
C THR A 46 -27.01 20.02 37.32
N GLY A 47 -26.94 21.14 38.02
CA GLY A 47 -26.47 22.42 37.47
C GLY A 47 -25.03 22.31 36.94
N LEU A 48 -24.14 21.74 37.73
CA LEU A 48 -22.73 21.49 37.35
C LEU A 48 -22.64 20.55 36.13
N PHE A 49 -23.47 19.51 36.08
CA PHE A 49 -23.53 18.59 34.96
C PHE A 49 -23.94 19.30 33.64
N PHE A 50 -25.03 20.07 33.67
CA PHE A 50 -25.48 20.81 32.51
C PHE A 50 -24.50 21.93 32.10
N PHE A 51 -23.87 22.58 33.08
CA PHE A 51 -22.82 23.55 32.79
C PHE A 51 -21.63 22.92 32.05
N ASN A 52 -21.19 21.74 32.49
CA ASN A 52 -20.13 21.00 31.79
C ASN A 52 -20.55 20.57 30.38
N LEU A 53 -21.79 20.10 30.16
CA LEU A 53 -22.30 19.81 28.83
C LEU A 53 -22.35 21.06 27.94
N PHE A 54 -22.79 22.19 28.48
CA PHE A 54 -22.78 23.45 27.77
C PHE A 54 -21.37 23.91 27.37
N ARG A 55 -20.41 23.75 28.27
CA ARG A 55 -18.99 24.01 28.00
C ARG A 55 -18.47 23.11 26.88
N LEU A 56 -18.79 21.81 26.90
CA LEU A 56 -18.45 20.85 25.83
C LEU A 56 -19.08 21.23 24.50
N TYR A 57 -20.34 21.70 24.49
CA TYR A 57 -21.01 22.20 23.29
C TYR A 57 -20.27 23.39 22.67
N ARG A 58 -19.90 24.38 23.49
CA ARG A 58 -19.17 25.57 23.01
C ARG A 58 -17.79 25.27 22.45
N HIS A 59 -17.12 24.24 22.95
CA HIS A 59 -15.79 23.80 22.49
C HIS A 59 -15.84 22.72 21.43
N ALA A 60 -17.00 22.38 20.89
CA ALA A 60 -17.16 21.37 19.85
C ALA A 60 -16.57 21.83 18.52
N ARG A 61 -15.43 21.25 18.12
CA ARG A 61 -14.71 21.59 16.87
C ARG A 61 -15.46 21.16 15.58
N THR A 62 -16.51 20.36 15.66
CA THR A 62 -17.26 19.88 14.47
C THR A 62 -18.75 19.90 14.73
N LYS A 63 -19.56 20.17 13.68
CA LYS A 63 -21.04 20.12 13.73
C LYS A 63 -21.55 18.75 14.24
N LYS A 64 -20.81 17.66 13.97
CA LYS A 64 -21.16 16.33 14.46
C LYS A 64 -21.05 16.25 15.97
N LYS A 65 -19.93 16.71 16.57
CA LYS A 65 -19.74 16.74 18.04
C LYS A 65 -20.74 17.65 18.75
N ALA A 66 -21.06 18.82 18.18
CA ALA A 66 -22.06 19.71 18.74
C ALA A 66 -23.43 19.02 18.81
N ARG A 67 -23.89 18.36 17.74
CA ARG A 67 -25.17 17.61 17.74
C ARG A 67 -25.17 16.45 18.73
N GLN A 68 -24.05 15.77 18.92
CA GLN A 68 -23.91 14.70 19.91
C GLN A 68 -24.16 15.25 21.33
N VAL A 69 -23.52 16.36 21.70
CA VAL A 69 -23.68 16.96 23.03
C VAL A 69 -25.12 17.43 23.24
N VAL A 70 -25.75 18.03 22.23
CA VAL A 70 -27.16 18.44 22.31
C VAL A 70 -28.10 17.25 22.58
N LEU A 71 -27.86 16.11 21.91
CA LEU A 71 -28.72 14.94 22.09
C LEU A 71 -28.57 14.33 23.50
N VAL A 72 -27.34 14.30 24.02
CA VAL A 72 -27.08 13.89 25.42
C VAL A 72 -27.73 14.88 26.40
N PHE A 73 -27.61 16.18 26.13
CA PHE A 73 -28.29 17.21 26.93
C PHE A 73 -29.79 16.99 26.99
N VAL A 74 -30.44 16.76 25.84
CA VAL A 74 -31.90 16.51 25.77
C VAL A 74 -32.28 15.24 26.51
N ALA A 75 -31.52 14.13 26.36
CA ALA A 75 -31.80 12.87 27.05
C ALA A 75 -31.76 13.06 28.57
N PHE A 76 -30.70 13.69 29.10
CA PHE A 76 -30.58 13.96 30.52
C PHE A 76 -31.59 15.02 31.03
N ALA A 77 -31.93 16.02 30.21
CA ALA A 77 -33.00 16.95 30.55
C ALA A 77 -34.33 16.24 30.76
N VAL A 78 -34.70 15.33 29.87
CA VAL A 78 -35.93 14.54 29.97
C VAL A 78 -35.98 13.74 31.29
N VAL A 79 -34.89 13.04 31.65
CA VAL A 79 -34.89 12.24 32.90
C VAL A 79 -34.82 13.10 34.15
N ILE A 80 -34.11 14.23 34.14
CA ILE A 80 -33.96 15.09 35.31
C ILE A 80 -35.23 15.91 35.56
N PHE A 81 -35.80 16.52 34.50
CA PHE A 81 -37.04 17.29 34.65
C PHE A 81 -38.27 16.39 34.82
N GLY A 82 -38.39 15.33 34.01
CA GLY A 82 -39.48 14.37 34.10
C GLY A 82 -39.40 13.55 35.38
N GLY A 83 -38.24 12.96 35.68
CA GLY A 83 -38.02 12.21 36.91
C GLY A 83 -38.05 13.09 38.17
N GLY A 84 -37.56 14.33 38.06
CA GLY A 84 -37.61 15.33 39.13
C GLY A 84 -39.02 15.71 39.57
N SER A 85 -40.02 15.51 38.72
CA SER A 85 -41.44 15.69 39.11
C SER A 85 -41.85 14.74 40.24
N ALA A 86 -41.17 13.62 40.46
CA ALA A 86 -41.40 12.72 41.60
C ALA A 86 -41.15 13.40 42.94
N PHE A 87 -40.25 14.40 43.00
CA PHE A 87 -40.03 15.15 44.25
C PHE A 87 -41.22 15.99 44.67
N LEU A 88 -42.07 16.43 43.72
CA LEU A 88 -43.28 17.22 44.04
C LEU A 88 -44.27 16.43 44.94
N TYR A 89 -44.35 15.12 44.71
CA TYR A 89 -45.22 14.25 45.51
C TYR A 89 -44.77 14.14 46.98
N ALA A 90 -43.46 14.25 47.22
CA ALA A 90 -42.94 14.25 48.58
C ALA A 90 -43.31 15.52 49.38
N TYR A 91 -43.81 16.55 48.68
CA TYR A 91 -44.29 17.84 49.23
C TYR A 91 -45.79 17.99 49.18
N GLY A 92 -46.53 16.94 48.82
CA GLY A 92 -48.00 16.99 48.78
C GLY A 92 -48.58 17.64 47.50
N ILE A 93 -47.75 17.89 46.51
CA ILE A 93 -48.18 18.48 45.22
C ILE A 93 -48.58 17.35 44.26
N ASP A 94 -49.89 17.20 43.99
CA ASP A 94 -50.41 16.24 43.05
C ASP A 94 -50.39 16.78 41.65
N THR A 95 -49.69 16.10 40.73
CA THR A 95 -49.68 16.43 39.30
C THR A 95 -50.69 15.62 38.49
N HIS A 96 -51.64 14.91 39.14
CA HIS A 96 -52.68 14.05 38.58
C HIS A 96 -52.18 12.89 37.72
N PHE A 97 -50.90 12.89 37.32
CA PHE A 97 -50.32 11.85 36.50
C PHE A 97 -48.80 11.68 36.80
N PRO A 98 -48.34 10.45 37.05
CA PRO A 98 -46.96 10.21 37.48
C PRO A 98 -45.96 10.29 36.30
N PHE A 99 -45.74 11.51 35.77
CA PHE A 99 -44.79 11.77 34.67
C PHE A 99 -43.36 11.25 34.90
N ALA A 100 -42.97 11.10 36.14
CA ALA A 100 -41.66 10.58 36.51
C ALA A 100 -41.37 9.19 35.92
N TYR A 101 -42.39 8.33 35.87
CA TYR A 101 -42.24 6.97 35.33
C TYR A 101 -41.96 6.97 33.79
N PHE A 102 -42.57 7.88 33.05
CA PHE A 102 -42.31 7.98 31.60
C PHE A 102 -40.92 8.43 31.24
N SER A 103 -40.34 9.29 32.04
CA SER A 103 -38.96 9.75 31.81
C SER A 103 -37.94 8.60 31.88
N GLY A 104 -38.20 7.58 32.72
CA GLY A 104 -37.39 6.36 32.83
C GLY A 104 -37.42 5.50 31.56
N PHE A 105 -38.51 5.53 30.77
CA PHE A 105 -38.60 4.82 29.48
C PHE A 105 -38.02 5.63 28.34
N ILE A 106 -38.26 6.94 28.30
CA ILE A 106 -37.82 7.82 27.23
C ILE A 106 -36.31 8.01 27.21
N PHE A 107 -35.70 8.15 28.38
CA PHE A 107 -34.26 8.39 28.54
C PHE A 107 -33.38 7.31 27.88
N PRO A 108 -33.57 6.00 28.16
CA PRO A 108 -32.75 4.96 27.48
C PRO A 108 -32.90 4.96 25.98
N ILE A 109 -34.10 5.24 25.46
CA ILE A 109 -34.36 5.30 24.00
C ILE A 109 -33.58 6.47 23.38
N LEU A 110 -33.66 7.66 23.98
CA LEU A 110 -32.93 8.83 23.50
C LEU A 110 -31.43 8.63 23.59
N LEU A 111 -30.93 8.06 24.68
CA LEU A 111 -29.53 7.77 24.87
C LEU A 111 -29.01 6.74 23.85
N PHE A 112 -29.78 5.64 23.65
CA PHE A 112 -29.47 4.63 22.63
C PHE A 112 -29.43 5.23 21.23
N TYR A 113 -30.40 6.08 20.88
CA TYR A 113 -30.40 6.78 19.61
C TYR A 113 -29.17 7.71 19.44
N ALA A 114 -28.80 8.45 20.51
CA ALA A 114 -27.62 9.32 20.50
C ALA A 114 -26.32 8.53 20.25
N VAL A 115 -26.18 7.41 20.93
CA VAL A 115 -25.02 6.53 20.86
C VAL A 115 -24.92 5.86 19.47
N SER A 116 -26.04 5.30 18.99
CA SER A 116 -26.06 4.54 17.74
C SER A 116 -25.86 5.41 16.50
N LYS A 117 -26.58 6.55 16.41
CA LYS A 117 -26.57 7.41 15.22
C LYS A 117 -25.25 8.18 15.05
N TYR A 118 -24.61 8.55 16.11
CA TYR A 118 -23.43 9.42 16.06
C TYR A 118 -22.12 8.73 16.34
N ASN A 119 -22.10 7.42 16.61
CA ASN A 119 -20.90 6.68 17.04
C ASN A 119 -20.20 7.43 18.18
N PHE A 120 -20.98 7.89 19.16
CA PHE A 120 -20.51 8.73 20.26
C PHE A 120 -19.45 8.01 21.10
N LEU A 121 -19.65 6.69 21.24
CA LEU A 121 -18.70 5.75 21.83
C LEU A 121 -18.77 4.48 20.98
N ASP A 122 -17.70 3.70 20.92
CA ASP A 122 -17.79 2.37 20.33
C ASP A 122 -18.86 1.61 21.13
N VAL A 123 -20.00 1.32 20.48
CA VAL A 123 -21.19 0.68 21.11
C VAL A 123 -20.79 -0.55 21.94
N ARG A 124 -19.70 -1.20 21.55
CA ARG A 124 -19.15 -2.35 22.27
C ARG A 124 -18.60 -2.01 23.65
N VAL A 125 -17.94 -0.84 23.79
CA VAL A 125 -17.41 -0.40 25.10
C VAL A 125 -18.55 -0.11 26.04
N ILE A 126 -19.53 0.68 25.57
CA ILE A 126 -20.70 1.04 26.41
C ILE A 126 -21.49 -0.20 26.79
N ALA A 127 -21.78 -1.09 25.83
CA ALA A 127 -22.48 -2.33 26.10
C ALA A 127 -21.74 -3.18 27.12
N THR A 128 -20.39 -3.23 27.05
CA THR A 128 -19.57 -3.95 28.00
C THR A 128 -19.60 -3.28 29.38
N GLU A 129 -19.45 -1.94 29.42
CA GLU A 129 -19.49 -1.19 30.68
C GLU A 129 -20.85 -1.27 31.39
N ILE A 130 -21.95 -1.16 30.61
CA ILE A 130 -23.31 -1.31 31.14
C ILE A 130 -23.54 -2.75 31.64
N LEU A 131 -23.18 -3.75 30.84
CA LEU A 131 -23.32 -5.15 31.24
C LEU A 131 -22.56 -5.46 32.51
N VAL A 132 -21.30 -5.03 32.59
CA VAL A 132 -20.46 -5.17 33.79
C VAL A 132 -21.06 -4.43 34.98
N GLY A 133 -21.49 -3.18 34.76
CA GLY A 133 -22.09 -2.38 35.83
C GLY A 133 -23.37 -3.00 36.40
N VAL A 134 -24.28 -3.44 35.54
CA VAL A 134 -25.52 -4.13 35.92
C VAL A 134 -25.22 -5.44 36.68
N THR A 135 -24.28 -6.23 36.15
CA THR A 135 -23.91 -7.51 36.76
C THR A 135 -23.31 -7.29 38.13
N LEU A 136 -22.37 -6.37 38.30
CA LEU A 136 -21.79 -6.03 39.61
C LEU A 136 -22.84 -5.49 40.56
N PHE A 137 -23.78 -4.66 40.11
CA PHE A 137 -24.86 -4.12 40.90
C PHE A 137 -25.77 -5.25 41.47
N VAL A 138 -26.22 -6.18 40.60
CA VAL A 138 -27.06 -7.31 40.99
C VAL A 138 -26.37 -8.19 42.03
N PHE A 139 -25.10 -8.56 41.82
CA PHE A 139 -24.35 -9.37 42.75
C PHE A 139 -24.05 -8.64 44.07
N THR A 140 -23.83 -7.32 44.01
CA THR A 140 -23.66 -6.52 45.24
C THR A 140 -24.96 -6.46 46.02
N LEU A 141 -26.11 -6.30 45.34
CA LEU A 141 -27.41 -6.34 46.00
C LEU A 141 -27.68 -7.71 46.66
N ASP A 142 -27.27 -8.80 46.00
CA ASP A 142 -27.39 -10.15 46.55
C ASP A 142 -26.58 -10.35 47.84
N VAL A 143 -25.43 -9.70 47.98
CA VAL A 143 -24.65 -9.67 49.24
C VAL A 143 -25.47 -9.02 50.36
N PHE A 144 -26.16 -7.90 50.07
CA PHE A 144 -26.98 -7.20 51.06
C PHE A 144 -28.24 -7.98 51.50
N LEU A 145 -28.72 -8.90 50.66
CA LEU A 145 -29.89 -9.75 50.93
C LEU A 145 -29.51 -11.03 51.70
N SER A 146 -28.23 -11.27 51.96
CA SER A 146 -27.74 -12.46 52.68
C SER A 146 -28.12 -12.43 54.18
N LYS A 147 -28.48 -13.58 54.71
CA LYS A 147 -28.98 -13.71 56.09
C LYS A 147 -27.93 -14.31 57.07
N SER A 148 -26.86 -14.89 56.56
CA SER A 148 -25.82 -15.55 57.35
C SER A 148 -24.42 -15.05 57.06
N ILE A 149 -23.54 -15.04 58.06
CA ILE A 149 -22.14 -14.58 57.95
C ILE A 149 -21.35 -15.40 56.89
N PRO A 150 -21.47 -16.75 56.81
CA PRO A 150 -20.80 -17.53 55.75
C PRO A 150 -21.26 -17.18 54.34
N GLU A 151 -22.55 -16.92 54.13
CA GLU A 151 -23.08 -16.52 52.84
C GLU A 151 -22.52 -15.15 52.39
N ILE A 152 -22.47 -14.18 53.32
CA ILE A 152 -21.89 -12.85 53.08
C ILE A 152 -20.43 -13.00 52.61
N ALA A 153 -19.65 -13.83 53.32
CA ALA A 153 -18.24 -14.03 52.97
C ALA A 153 -18.06 -14.62 51.54
N VAL A 154 -18.80 -15.69 51.22
CA VAL A 154 -18.73 -16.35 49.90
C VAL A 154 -19.16 -15.38 48.78
N ARG A 155 -20.30 -14.68 48.95
CA ARG A 155 -20.83 -13.76 47.93
C ARG A 155 -19.92 -12.54 47.74
N THR A 156 -19.31 -12.03 48.83
CA THR A 156 -18.32 -10.94 48.72
C THR A 156 -17.09 -11.37 47.93
N VAL A 157 -16.57 -12.58 48.16
CA VAL A 157 -15.46 -13.13 47.34
C VAL A 157 -15.86 -13.23 45.87
N MET A 158 -17.09 -13.70 45.59
CA MET A 158 -17.60 -13.75 44.20
C MET A 158 -17.68 -12.37 43.54
N VAL A 159 -18.16 -11.34 44.24
CA VAL A 159 -18.22 -9.95 43.76
C VAL A 159 -16.82 -9.43 43.46
N CYS A 160 -15.85 -9.66 44.37
CA CYS A 160 -14.45 -9.27 44.11
C CYS A 160 -13.85 -9.96 42.92
N PHE A 161 -14.08 -11.26 42.76
CA PHE A 161 -13.62 -12.02 41.58
C PHE A 161 -14.25 -11.49 40.28
N LEU A 162 -15.56 -11.25 40.30
CA LEU A 162 -16.29 -10.68 39.18
C LEU A 162 -15.78 -9.28 38.82
N ALA A 163 -15.46 -8.45 39.80
CA ALA A 163 -14.91 -7.11 39.62
C ALA A 163 -13.53 -7.17 38.91
N ILE A 164 -12.67 -8.12 39.29
CA ILE A 164 -11.37 -8.31 38.67
C ILE A 164 -11.52 -8.73 37.18
N ILE A 165 -12.38 -9.73 36.93
CA ILE A 165 -12.66 -10.18 35.55
C ILE A 165 -13.22 -9.03 34.71
N SER A 166 -14.13 -8.26 35.28
CA SER A 166 -14.75 -7.10 34.63
C SER A 166 -13.71 -6.02 34.27
N ALA A 167 -12.79 -5.72 35.17
CA ALA A 167 -11.70 -4.77 34.92
C ALA A 167 -10.78 -5.26 33.78
N LEU A 168 -10.43 -6.55 33.76
CA LEU A 168 -9.63 -7.15 32.69
C LEU A 168 -10.36 -7.12 31.35
N LEU A 169 -11.66 -7.40 31.34
CA LEU A 169 -12.48 -7.38 30.13
C LEU A 169 -12.58 -5.96 29.56
N ILE A 170 -12.87 -4.97 30.38
CA ILE A 170 -12.88 -3.55 29.96
C ILE A 170 -11.52 -3.16 29.39
N ARG A 171 -10.42 -3.47 30.08
CA ARG A 171 -9.06 -3.19 29.61
C ARG A 171 -8.77 -3.84 28.27
N SER A 172 -9.21 -5.08 28.06
CA SER A 172 -9.05 -5.82 26.79
C SER A 172 -9.79 -5.14 25.64
N VAL A 173 -11.04 -4.71 25.88
CA VAL A 173 -11.85 -4.00 24.87
C VAL A 173 -11.21 -2.67 24.47
N TYR A 174 -10.75 -1.87 25.43
CA TYR A 174 -10.03 -0.62 25.14
C TYR A 174 -8.74 -0.85 24.35
N ALA A 175 -7.95 -1.87 24.71
CA ALA A 175 -6.73 -2.22 23.98
C ALA A 175 -7.01 -2.62 22.52
N GLN A 176 -8.10 -3.38 22.27
CA GLN A 176 -8.51 -3.74 20.92
C GLN A 176 -8.92 -2.52 20.08
N ILE A 177 -9.63 -1.57 20.68
CA ILE A 177 -10.05 -0.34 19.99
C ILE A 177 -8.84 0.50 19.61
N GLN A 178 -7.91 0.72 20.54
CA GLN A 178 -6.68 1.46 20.26
C GLN A 178 -5.87 0.82 19.14
N LYS A 179 -5.70 -0.52 19.17
CA LYS A 179 -5.03 -1.25 18.07
C LYS A 179 -5.75 -1.05 16.74
N LYS A 180 -7.08 -1.12 16.71
CA LYS A 180 -7.87 -0.92 15.48
C LYS A 180 -7.70 0.49 14.93
N GLU A 181 -7.72 1.52 15.78
CA GLU A 181 -7.48 2.91 15.36
C GLU A 181 -6.05 3.09 14.82
N GLN A 182 -5.06 2.51 15.50
CA GLN A 182 -3.67 2.56 15.06
C GLN A 182 -3.50 1.91 13.68
N VAL A 183 -4.05 0.70 13.48
CA VAL A 183 -4.04 0.01 12.17
C VAL A 183 -4.74 0.85 11.10
N SER A 184 -5.88 1.46 11.41
CA SER A 184 -6.59 2.33 10.47
C SER A 184 -5.78 3.58 10.09
N ARG A 185 -5.08 4.20 11.05
CA ARG A 185 -4.19 5.36 10.79
C ARG A 185 -3.00 4.95 9.93
N LEU A 186 -2.36 3.80 10.25
CA LEU A 186 -1.24 3.26 9.48
C LEU A 186 -1.66 2.91 8.04
N ALA A 187 -2.82 2.27 7.87
CA ALA A 187 -3.35 1.95 6.54
C ALA A 187 -3.57 3.20 5.69
N LYS A 188 -4.15 4.26 6.25
CA LYS A 188 -4.34 5.54 5.55
C LYS A 188 -3.01 6.24 5.22
N SER A 189 -2.04 6.17 6.12
CA SER A 189 -0.70 6.72 5.87
C SER A 189 0.02 5.97 4.75
N LEU A 190 -0.07 4.63 4.76
CA LEU A 190 0.49 3.78 3.72
C LEU A 190 -0.16 4.03 2.36
N GLU A 191 -1.49 4.19 2.32
CA GLU A 191 -2.23 4.52 1.09
C GLU A 191 -1.74 5.85 0.49
N LYS A 192 -1.61 6.90 1.34
CA LYS A 192 -1.09 8.21 0.91
C LYS A 192 0.35 8.12 0.40
N ALA A 193 1.22 7.38 1.10
CA ALA A 193 2.59 7.17 0.67
C ALA A 193 2.66 6.44 -0.68
N ASN A 194 1.83 5.41 -0.86
CA ASN A 194 1.75 4.65 -2.11
C ASN A 194 1.25 5.52 -3.29
N MET A 195 0.21 6.36 -3.05
CA MET A 195 -0.26 7.32 -4.06
C MET A 195 0.85 8.31 -4.44
N ARG A 196 1.60 8.81 -3.46
CA ARG A 196 2.70 9.75 -3.71
C ARG A 196 3.83 9.10 -4.51
N LEU A 197 4.20 7.85 -4.18
CA LEU A 197 5.19 7.09 -4.94
C LEU A 197 4.77 6.88 -6.39
N ARG A 198 3.51 6.50 -6.64
CA ARG A 198 2.97 6.35 -8.00
C ARG A 198 2.96 7.66 -8.78
N LEU A 199 2.65 8.78 -8.12
CA LEU A 199 2.70 10.09 -8.75
C LEU A 199 4.13 10.47 -9.16
N LEU A 200 5.09 10.29 -8.24
CA LEU A 200 6.51 10.57 -8.52
C LEU A 200 7.05 9.69 -9.63
N ASP A 201 6.69 8.41 -9.65
CA ASP A 201 7.09 7.48 -10.72
C ASP A 201 6.52 7.90 -12.07
N ARG A 202 5.25 8.33 -12.11
CA ARG A 202 4.63 8.89 -13.33
C ARG A 202 5.32 10.17 -13.80
N GLN A 203 5.58 11.11 -12.89
CA GLN A 203 6.27 12.37 -13.21
C GLN A 203 7.70 12.12 -13.71
N LYS A 204 8.45 11.21 -13.07
CA LYS A 204 9.77 10.79 -13.53
C LYS A 204 9.73 10.32 -14.98
N THR A 205 8.74 9.51 -15.30
CA THR A 205 8.58 8.95 -16.64
C THR A 205 8.26 9.99 -17.69
N GLU A 206 7.28 10.83 -17.39
CA GLU A 206 6.87 11.90 -18.29
C GLU A 206 8.04 12.85 -18.58
N PHE A 207 8.79 13.22 -17.52
CA PHE A 207 10.01 14.00 -17.66
C PHE A 207 11.05 13.32 -18.58
N LEU A 208 11.31 12.02 -18.38
CA LEU A 208 12.28 11.28 -19.19
C LEU A 208 11.83 11.19 -20.67
N SER A 209 10.54 10.98 -20.92
CA SER A 209 9.99 10.92 -22.29
C SER A 209 10.11 12.28 -22.98
N ILE A 210 9.77 13.36 -22.30
CA ILE A 210 9.88 14.73 -22.83
C ILE A 210 11.35 15.08 -23.08
N ALA A 211 12.23 14.83 -22.12
CA ALA A 211 13.65 15.12 -22.23
C ALA A 211 14.29 14.40 -23.42
N ALA A 212 13.99 13.12 -23.60
CA ALA A 212 14.53 12.37 -24.71
C ALA A 212 14.00 12.86 -26.08
N HIS A 213 12.72 13.22 -26.17
CA HIS A 213 12.19 13.83 -27.40
C HIS A 213 12.87 15.16 -27.70
N GLN A 214 13.06 16.00 -26.66
CA GLN A 214 13.72 17.29 -26.79
C GLN A 214 15.23 17.17 -27.14
N LEU A 215 15.88 16.07 -26.76
CA LEU A 215 17.26 15.78 -27.13
C LEU A 215 17.37 15.21 -28.56
N ARG A 216 16.42 14.35 -28.98
CA ARG A 216 16.45 13.73 -30.31
C ARG A 216 16.40 14.76 -31.44
N THR A 217 15.55 15.78 -31.28
CA THR A 217 15.35 16.81 -32.34
C THR A 217 16.65 17.56 -32.68
N PRO A 218 17.38 18.18 -31.72
CA PRO A 218 18.63 18.87 -32.04
C PRO A 218 19.71 17.91 -32.54
N LEU A 219 19.80 16.69 -32.04
CA LEU A 219 20.74 15.68 -32.53
C LEU A 219 20.47 15.28 -33.98
N SER A 220 19.19 15.18 -34.37
CA SER A 220 18.80 14.93 -35.78
C SER A 220 19.17 16.09 -36.70
N ILE A 221 19.03 17.34 -36.22
CA ILE A 221 19.42 18.52 -36.97
C ILE A 221 20.95 18.54 -37.18
N ILE A 222 21.72 18.27 -36.08
CA ILE A 222 23.19 18.17 -36.16
C ILE A 222 23.60 17.10 -37.16
N LYS A 223 22.95 15.91 -37.15
CA LYS A 223 23.21 14.84 -38.12
C LYS A 223 22.99 15.32 -39.57
N GLY A 224 21.85 15.96 -39.83
CA GLY A 224 21.54 16.47 -41.16
C GLY A 224 22.56 17.50 -41.64
N TYR A 225 23.04 18.42 -40.79
CA TYR A 225 24.07 19.35 -41.22
C TYR A 225 25.43 18.67 -41.45
N LEU A 226 25.82 17.70 -40.65
CA LEU A 226 27.06 16.95 -40.87
C LEU A 226 27.03 16.18 -42.20
N GLU A 227 25.90 15.54 -42.53
CA GLU A 227 25.68 14.87 -43.80
C GLU A 227 25.78 15.87 -44.97
N LEU A 228 25.05 16.99 -44.94
CA LEU A 228 25.09 18.02 -45.95
C LEU A 228 26.49 18.60 -46.21
N ILE A 229 27.26 18.84 -45.11
CA ILE A 229 28.63 19.35 -45.22
C ILE A 229 29.53 18.28 -45.88
N LYS A 230 29.43 17.02 -45.48
CA LYS A 230 30.21 15.90 -46.04
C LYS A 230 29.90 15.68 -47.53
N ASP A 231 28.64 15.83 -47.91
CA ASP A 231 28.16 15.70 -49.30
C ASP A 231 28.56 16.90 -50.18
N GLY A 232 29.19 17.93 -49.59
CA GLY A 232 29.71 19.08 -50.33
C GLY A 232 28.68 20.16 -50.64
N ALA A 233 27.50 20.15 -50.00
CA ALA A 233 26.44 21.17 -50.20
C ALA A 233 26.92 22.58 -49.83
N TYR A 234 27.92 22.72 -48.98
CA TYR A 234 28.54 24.00 -48.55
C TYR A 234 29.96 24.21 -49.15
N GLY A 235 30.32 23.44 -50.19
CA GLY A 235 31.62 23.48 -50.82
C GLY A 235 32.50 22.26 -50.57
N LYS A 236 33.65 22.18 -51.24
CA LYS A 236 34.58 21.05 -51.11
C LYS A 236 35.20 21.01 -49.69
N VAL A 237 35.10 19.87 -49.01
CA VAL A 237 35.66 19.66 -47.70
C VAL A 237 37.06 19.09 -47.83
N GLU A 238 38.04 19.69 -47.15
CA GLU A 238 39.41 19.16 -47.09
C GLU A 238 39.44 17.81 -46.35
N LYS A 239 40.38 16.93 -46.72
CA LYS A 239 40.54 15.60 -46.15
C LYS A 239 40.68 15.59 -44.60
N LYS A 240 41.39 16.59 -44.06
CA LYS A 240 41.53 16.73 -42.57
C LYS A 240 40.20 17.04 -41.89
N LEU A 241 39.41 17.95 -42.49
CA LEU A 241 38.10 18.35 -41.96
C LEU A 241 37.08 17.20 -42.11
N LEU A 242 37.17 16.43 -43.20
CA LEU A 242 36.30 15.26 -43.42
C LEU A 242 36.46 14.23 -42.28
N HIS A 243 37.67 14.01 -41.81
CA HIS A 243 37.90 13.13 -40.64
C HIS A 243 37.21 13.64 -39.38
N VAL A 244 37.36 14.94 -39.07
CA VAL A 244 36.71 15.55 -37.92
C VAL A 244 35.18 15.47 -38.00
N LEU A 245 34.62 15.73 -39.18
CA LEU A 245 33.16 15.62 -39.41
C LEU A 245 32.69 14.19 -39.24
N THR A 246 33.47 13.20 -39.63
CA THR A 246 33.14 11.78 -39.41
C THR A 246 33.15 11.43 -37.94
N ASP A 247 34.14 11.92 -37.16
CA ASP A 247 34.21 11.70 -35.72
C ASP A 247 33.02 12.38 -34.99
N MET A 248 32.60 13.57 -35.44
CA MET A 248 31.43 14.28 -34.92
C MET A 248 30.13 13.52 -35.23
N GLU A 249 30.00 13.00 -36.45
CA GLU A 249 28.83 12.18 -36.85
C GLU A 249 28.73 10.92 -35.98
N GLU A 250 29.84 10.18 -35.84
CA GLU A 250 29.88 9.00 -34.94
C GLU A 250 29.52 9.34 -33.48
N SER A 251 29.97 10.51 -32.99
CA SER A 251 29.65 10.98 -31.65
C SER A 251 28.16 11.33 -31.51
N ASN A 252 27.59 11.97 -32.53
CA ASN A 252 26.18 12.32 -32.59
C ASN A 252 25.30 11.05 -32.66
N GLU A 253 25.65 10.08 -33.49
CA GLU A 253 24.93 8.79 -33.54
C GLU A 253 24.98 8.03 -32.23
N ARG A 254 26.10 8.12 -31.49
CA ARG A 254 26.20 7.55 -30.14
C ARG A 254 25.26 8.23 -29.16
N LEU A 255 25.11 9.55 -29.22
CA LEU A 255 24.18 10.29 -28.35
C LEU A 255 22.72 9.94 -28.67
N VAL A 256 22.36 9.85 -29.94
CA VAL A 256 21.01 9.40 -30.35
C VAL A 256 20.71 8.02 -29.80
N LYS A 257 21.65 7.07 -29.97
CA LYS A 257 21.49 5.70 -29.43
C LYS A 257 21.35 5.67 -27.93
N LEU A 258 22.12 6.47 -27.18
CA LEU A 258 22.03 6.61 -25.73
C LEU A 258 20.64 7.08 -25.30
N VAL A 259 20.11 8.11 -25.94
CA VAL A 259 18.79 8.66 -25.67
C VAL A 259 17.71 7.60 -25.91
N ASP A 260 17.79 6.86 -27.01
CA ASP A 260 16.84 5.82 -27.36
C ASP A 260 16.90 4.61 -26.39
N GLU A 261 18.10 4.18 -26.00
CA GLU A 261 18.27 3.12 -24.99
C GLU A 261 17.68 3.54 -23.65
N PHE A 262 17.88 4.80 -23.23
CA PHE A 262 17.34 5.33 -21.98
C PHE A 262 15.81 5.38 -21.97
N LEU A 263 15.19 5.79 -23.09
CA LEU A 263 13.74 5.75 -23.27
C LEU A 263 13.20 4.31 -23.20
N ASN A 264 13.85 3.40 -23.91
CA ASN A 264 13.45 1.99 -23.93
C ASN A 264 13.44 1.41 -22.52
N ILE A 265 14.47 1.70 -21.71
CA ILE A 265 14.53 1.26 -20.30
C ILE A 265 13.37 1.84 -19.49
N SER A 266 13.09 3.14 -19.65
CA SER A 266 11.98 3.79 -18.96
C SER A 266 10.63 3.13 -19.30
N HIS A 267 10.39 2.81 -20.56
CA HIS A 267 9.16 2.13 -21.01
C HIS A 267 9.07 0.68 -20.48
N ILE A 268 10.19 -0.04 -20.46
CA ILE A 268 10.26 -1.42 -19.94
C ILE A 268 9.95 -1.43 -18.44
N GLU A 269 10.56 -0.54 -17.65
CA GLU A 269 10.37 -0.48 -16.21
C GLU A 269 8.93 -0.20 -15.79
N GLN A 270 8.19 0.49 -16.63
CA GLN A 270 6.78 0.84 -16.39
C GLN A 270 5.80 -0.19 -16.93
N GLY A 271 6.29 -1.27 -17.54
CA GLY A 271 5.44 -2.24 -18.20
C GLY A 271 4.67 -1.67 -19.39
N ARG A 272 5.15 -0.54 -19.99
CA ARG A 272 4.51 0.12 -21.14
C ARG A 272 4.98 -0.42 -22.48
N THR A 273 6.03 -1.25 -22.48
CA THR A 273 6.52 -1.89 -23.70
C THR A 273 5.46 -2.82 -24.23
N LYS A 274 5.00 -2.55 -25.45
CA LYS A 274 4.10 -3.43 -26.17
C LYS A 274 4.93 -4.55 -26.81
N TYR A 275 4.44 -5.76 -26.73
CA TYR A 275 5.02 -6.94 -27.35
C TYR A 275 4.03 -7.52 -28.35
N LEU A 276 4.51 -7.77 -29.56
CA LEU A 276 3.77 -8.40 -30.65
C LEU A 276 4.30 -9.82 -30.84
N PHE A 277 3.64 -10.78 -30.19
CA PHE A 277 4.06 -12.19 -30.22
C PHE A 277 3.49 -12.90 -31.43
N GLU A 278 4.36 -13.55 -32.22
CA GLU A 278 4.04 -14.32 -33.42
C GLU A 278 4.82 -15.63 -33.43
N GLU A 279 4.33 -16.63 -34.18
CA GLU A 279 5.04 -17.87 -34.44
C GLU A 279 6.05 -17.68 -35.55
N LEU A 280 7.34 -17.66 -35.26
CA LEU A 280 8.41 -17.28 -36.18
C LEU A 280 9.50 -18.34 -36.29
N ASP A 281 10.13 -18.42 -37.45
CA ASP A 281 11.35 -19.23 -37.64
C ASP A 281 12.59 -18.45 -37.14
N MET A 282 13.16 -18.92 -36.08
CA MET A 282 14.37 -18.32 -35.49
C MET A 282 15.57 -18.35 -36.41
N ASN A 283 15.64 -19.28 -37.38
CA ASN A 283 16.71 -19.27 -38.37
C ASN A 283 16.67 -18.01 -39.23
N GLN A 284 15.48 -17.55 -39.64
CA GLN A 284 15.32 -16.32 -40.43
C GLN A 284 15.75 -15.10 -39.59
N ILE A 285 15.36 -15.01 -38.33
CA ILE A 285 15.75 -13.89 -37.43
C ILE A 285 17.26 -13.88 -37.22
N ILE A 286 17.89 -15.02 -36.95
CA ILE A 286 19.34 -15.10 -36.78
C ILE A 286 20.09 -14.75 -38.08
N SER A 287 19.65 -15.30 -39.21
CA SER A 287 20.27 -15.02 -40.53
C SER A 287 20.19 -13.54 -40.86
N SER A 288 19.04 -12.87 -40.65
CA SER A 288 18.90 -11.43 -40.90
C SER A 288 19.85 -10.59 -40.07
N VAL A 289 20.14 -11.01 -38.81
CA VAL A 289 21.10 -10.32 -37.97
C VAL A 289 22.52 -10.56 -38.44
N VAL A 290 22.84 -11.79 -38.89
CA VAL A 290 24.18 -12.11 -39.41
C VAL A 290 24.48 -11.32 -40.69
N ASP A 291 23.51 -11.26 -41.63
CA ASP A 291 23.63 -10.49 -42.88
C ASP A 291 23.89 -9.01 -42.61
N GLU A 292 23.17 -8.41 -41.67
CA GLU A 292 23.33 -7.00 -41.29
C GLU A 292 24.70 -6.68 -40.69
N ILE A 293 25.27 -7.62 -39.93
CA ILE A 293 26.50 -7.34 -39.17
C ILE A 293 27.77 -7.85 -39.88
N GLU A 294 27.60 -8.59 -41.00
CA GLU A 294 28.70 -9.25 -41.71
C GLU A 294 29.78 -8.27 -42.19
N ASP A 295 29.37 -7.14 -42.75
CA ASP A 295 30.31 -6.11 -43.21
C ASP A 295 31.15 -5.50 -42.07
N LYS A 296 30.52 -5.30 -40.92
CA LYS A 296 31.22 -4.83 -39.72
C LYS A 296 32.25 -5.84 -39.24
N ALA A 297 31.90 -7.12 -39.24
CA ALA A 297 32.81 -8.21 -38.91
C ALA A 297 33.96 -8.34 -39.88
N LYS A 298 33.69 -8.24 -41.23
CA LYS A 298 34.69 -8.26 -42.29
C LYS A 298 35.71 -7.11 -42.14
N LYS A 299 35.24 -5.89 -41.92
CA LYS A 299 36.10 -4.72 -41.63
C LYS A 299 37.04 -4.95 -40.45
N LYS A 300 36.57 -5.64 -39.42
CA LYS A 300 37.37 -6.03 -38.23
C LYS A 300 38.17 -7.33 -38.40
N LYS A 301 38.08 -8.00 -39.55
CA LYS A 301 38.69 -9.31 -39.82
C LYS A 301 38.27 -10.42 -38.85
N ILE A 302 37.02 -10.40 -38.40
CA ILE A 302 36.41 -11.40 -37.53
C ILE A 302 35.52 -12.33 -38.32
N LYS A 303 35.66 -13.65 -38.13
CA LYS A 303 34.84 -14.65 -38.79
C LYS A 303 33.57 -14.90 -38.00
N ILE A 304 32.40 -14.83 -38.66
CA ILE A 304 31.12 -15.26 -38.06
C ILE A 304 30.84 -16.68 -38.52
N HIS A 305 30.59 -17.57 -37.55
CA HIS A 305 30.20 -18.94 -37.81
C HIS A 305 28.72 -19.13 -37.44
N TRP A 306 27.89 -19.19 -38.47
CA TRP A 306 26.46 -19.48 -38.36
C TRP A 306 26.05 -20.54 -39.37
N LYS A 307 25.27 -21.55 -38.91
CA LYS A 307 24.63 -22.54 -39.79
C LYS A 307 23.20 -22.75 -39.34
N PRO A 308 22.20 -22.48 -40.19
CA PRO A 308 20.81 -22.75 -39.91
C PRO A 308 20.58 -24.21 -39.50
N LYS A 309 19.73 -24.47 -38.50
CA LYS A 309 19.36 -25.81 -38.06
C LYS A 309 17.98 -26.18 -38.56
N LYS A 310 17.90 -27.33 -39.24
CA LYS A 310 16.61 -27.92 -39.67
C LYS A 310 15.86 -28.50 -38.46
N ASN A 311 14.52 -28.56 -38.55
CA ASN A 311 13.63 -29.27 -37.63
C ASN A 311 13.50 -28.71 -36.19
N ILE A 312 13.74 -27.43 -35.93
CA ILE A 312 13.47 -26.82 -34.65
C ILE A 312 11.99 -26.34 -34.53
N GLY A 313 11.36 -26.02 -35.69
CA GLY A 313 9.99 -25.51 -35.78
C GLY A 313 9.87 -24.06 -35.33
N LEU A 314 8.63 -23.55 -35.33
CA LEU A 314 8.33 -22.17 -35.01
C LEU A 314 8.42 -21.91 -33.47
N VAL A 315 8.73 -20.69 -33.13
CA VAL A 315 8.84 -20.20 -31.74
C VAL A 315 7.95 -18.96 -31.56
N TYR A 316 7.17 -18.90 -30.49
CA TYR A 316 6.24 -17.80 -30.22
C TYR A 316 6.96 -16.64 -29.52
N VAL A 317 7.38 -15.65 -30.32
CA VAL A 317 8.22 -14.53 -29.87
C VAL A 317 7.83 -13.21 -30.56
N ASP A 318 8.25 -12.10 -29.98
CA ASP A 318 8.23 -10.78 -30.63
C ASP A 318 9.51 -10.66 -31.48
N GLN A 319 9.33 -10.51 -32.83
CA GLN A 319 10.42 -10.46 -33.80
C GLN A 319 11.43 -9.36 -33.46
N ASP A 320 10.98 -8.14 -33.29
CA ASP A 320 11.85 -6.98 -33.07
C ASP A 320 12.65 -7.08 -31.79
N LYS A 321 12.02 -7.54 -30.72
CA LYS A 321 12.68 -7.65 -29.41
C LYS A 321 13.71 -8.77 -29.40
N ILE A 322 13.38 -9.94 -29.93
CA ILE A 322 14.33 -11.06 -30.01
C ILE A 322 15.44 -10.79 -30.99
N ARG A 323 15.14 -10.18 -32.15
CA ARG A 323 16.16 -9.71 -33.08
C ARG A 323 17.15 -8.73 -32.44
N ASN A 324 16.65 -7.79 -31.63
CA ASN A 324 17.47 -6.86 -30.86
C ASN A 324 18.38 -7.59 -29.86
N VAL A 325 17.89 -8.62 -29.15
CA VAL A 325 18.70 -9.42 -28.23
C VAL A 325 19.84 -10.11 -28.96
N ILE A 326 19.54 -10.77 -30.09
CA ILE A 326 20.54 -11.48 -30.89
C ILE A 326 21.58 -10.50 -31.44
N PHE A 327 21.13 -9.37 -32.00
CA PHE A 327 22.00 -8.32 -32.51
C PHE A 327 22.97 -7.79 -31.45
N ASN A 328 22.43 -7.46 -30.25
CA ASN A 328 23.28 -6.96 -29.14
C ASN A 328 24.35 -7.97 -28.69
N PHE A 329 24.00 -9.27 -28.62
CA PHE A 329 24.98 -10.28 -28.22
C PHE A 329 26.05 -10.52 -29.34
N VAL A 330 25.64 -10.54 -30.61
CA VAL A 330 26.58 -10.70 -31.71
C VAL A 330 27.47 -9.48 -31.88
N ASP A 331 26.89 -8.26 -31.79
CA ASP A 331 27.66 -7.00 -31.88
C ASP A 331 28.69 -6.89 -30.74
N ASN A 332 28.29 -7.27 -29.51
CA ASN A 332 29.23 -7.35 -28.38
C ASN A 332 30.34 -8.38 -28.66
N GLY A 333 30.03 -9.56 -29.19
CA GLY A 333 31.03 -10.56 -29.55
C GLY A 333 32.06 -10.01 -30.54
N ILE A 334 31.61 -9.30 -31.60
CA ILE A 334 32.50 -8.65 -32.59
C ILE A 334 33.26 -7.50 -31.94
N LYS A 335 32.62 -6.72 -31.08
CA LYS A 335 33.17 -5.52 -30.47
C LYS A 335 34.33 -5.84 -29.53
N TYR A 336 34.20 -6.89 -28.73
CA TYR A 336 35.19 -7.32 -27.73
C TYR A 336 36.17 -8.39 -28.24
N THR A 337 36.09 -8.79 -29.53
CA THR A 337 37.05 -9.66 -30.18
C THR A 337 37.99 -8.83 -31.06
N MET A 338 39.29 -8.93 -30.83
CA MET A 338 40.30 -8.24 -31.63
C MET A 338 40.68 -9.08 -32.86
N LYS A 339 40.89 -10.37 -32.69
CA LYS A 339 41.13 -11.36 -33.76
C LYS A 339 40.46 -12.67 -33.37
N GLY A 340 39.86 -13.35 -34.33
CA GLY A 340 39.24 -14.64 -34.12
C GLY A 340 37.84 -14.76 -34.72
N SER A 341 36.89 -15.29 -33.95
CA SER A 341 35.56 -15.61 -34.47
C SER A 341 34.46 -15.42 -33.46
N VAL A 342 33.26 -15.25 -33.96
CA VAL A 342 32.01 -15.31 -33.23
C VAL A 342 31.17 -16.47 -33.76
N THR A 343 30.81 -17.40 -32.90
CA THR A 343 30.05 -18.60 -33.26
C THR A 343 28.64 -18.53 -32.66
N ILE A 344 27.62 -18.65 -33.51
CA ILE A 344 26.24 -18.66 -33.12
C ILE A 344 25.71 -20.09 -33.14
N THR A 345 25.13 -20.57 -32.08
CA THR A 345 24.53 -21.90 -31.99
C THR A 345 23.06 -21.78 -31.56
N PHE A 346 22.22 -22.58 -32.24
CA PHE A 346 20.78 -22.63 -32.00
C PHE A 346 20.37 -24.10 -31.75
N THR A 347 19.75 -24.36 -30.59
CA THR A 347 19.38 -25.71 -30.18
C THR A 347 18.03 -25.70 -29.44
N GLN A 348 17.29 -26.81 -29.57
CA GLN A 348 16.08 -27.03 -28.76
C GLN A 348 16.45 -27.69 -27.44
N LYS A 349 15.89 -27.20 -26.33
CA LYS A 349 16.10 -27.74 -24.99
C LYS A 349 14.94 -27.39 -24.06
N ASP A 350 14.50 -28.34 -23.23
CA ASP A 350 13.52 -28.14 -22.16
C ASP A 350 12.23 -27.45 -22.61
N GLY A 351 11.64 -27.90 -23.73
CA GLY A 351 10.40 -27.33 -24.27
C GLY A 351 10.53 -25.92 -24.88
N GLY A 352 11.74 -25.39 -24.94
CA GLY A 352 12.09 -24.08 -25.51
C GLY A 352 13.25 -24.19 -26.50
N VAL A 353 13.79 -23.02 -26.80
CA VAL A 353 14.97 -22.89 -27.67
C VAL A 353 16.07 -22.13 -26.94
N VAL A 354 17.30 -22.53 -27.22
CA VAL A 354 18.51 -21.93 -26.66
C VAL A 354 19.33 -21.35 -27.80
N ILE A 355 19.69 -20.08 -27.70
CA ILE A 355 20.62 -19.41 -28.58
C ILE A 355 21.85 -19.05 -27.77
N ARG A 356 23.04 -19.42 -28.30
CA ARG A 356 24.33 -19.08 -27.69
C ARG A 356 25.20 -18.37 -28.71
N ILE A 357 25.83 -17.31 -28.27
CA ILE A 357 26.79 -16.55 -29.03
C ILE A 357 28.12 -16.63 -28.25
N LYS A 358 29.08 -17.35 -28.83
CA LYS A 358 30.40 -17.54 -28.28
C LYS A 358 31.42 -16.77 -29.07
N ASP A 359 32.21 -15.94 -28.43
CA ASP A 359 33.30 -15.19 -29.00
C ASP A 359 34.67 -15.70 -28.49
N THR A 360 35.73 -15.33 -29.23
CA THR A 360 37.13 -15.62 -28.85
C THR A 360 37.84 -14.34 -28.37
N GLY A 361 37.09 -13.42 -27.75
CA GLY A 361 37.55 -12.09 -27.38
C GLY A 361 38.23 -12.02 -26.02
N ILE A 362 38.22 -10.82 -25.45
CA ILE A 362 38.92 -10.50 -24.18
C ILE A 362 38.38 -11.24 -22.97
N GLY A 363 37.17 -11.79 -23.02
CA GLY A 363 36.53 -12.43 -21.89
C GLY A 363 36.32 -11.47 -20.69
N PHE A 364 35.91 -12.02 -19.57
CA PHE A 364 35.68 -11.27 -18.32
C PHE A 364 35.87 -12.16 -17.08
N ASP A 365 36.05 -11.55 -15.92
CA ASP A 365 36.23 -12.26 -14.66
C ASP A 365 34.95 -12.92 -14.18
N LYS A 366 35.08 -14.04 -13.48
CA LYS A 366 33.91 -14.75 -12.92
C LYS A 366 33.07 -13.89 -11.95
N GLN A 367 33.69 -12.93 -11.30
CA GLN A 367 33.01 -11.97 -10.41
C GLN A 367 32.05 -11.05 -11.18
N ASP A 368 32.32 -10.78 -12.45
CA ASP A 368 31.52 -9.92 -13.29
C ASP A 368 30.20 -10.60 -13.74
N GLU A 369 30.14 -11.95 -13.78
CA GLU A 369 28.98 -12.71 -14.24
C GLU A 369 27.66 -12.29 -13.58
N ALA A 370 27.68 -12.05 -12.27
CA ALA A 370 26.49 -11.67 -11.50
C ALA A 370 25.98 -10.25 -11.85
N SER A 371 26.89 -9.37 -12.31
CA SER A 371 26.60 -7.95 -12.55
C SER A 371 26.38 -7.60 -14.02
N LEU A 372 26.69 -8.50 -14.97
CA LEU A 372 26.63 -8.25 -16.40
C LEU A 372 25.27 -7.69 -16.89
N PHE A 373 24.20 -8.16 -16.28
CA PHE A 373 22.82 -7.81 -16.66
C PHE A 373 22.22 -6.69 -15.79
N THR A 374 23.07 -5.97 -15.04
CA THR A 374 22.64 -4.77 -14.28
C THR A 374 22.84 -3.52 -15.12
N LYS A 375 22.08 -2.46 -14.83
CA LYS A 375 22.16 -1.19 -15.56
C LYS A 375 23.53 -0.53 -15.39
N PHE A 376 24.04 0.04 -16.48
CA PHE A 376 25.29 0.79 -16.52
C PHE A 376 26.54 -0.02 -16.15
N TYR A 377 26.39 -1.34 -15.97
CA TYR A 377 27.52 -2.18 -15.63
C TYR A 377 28.45 -2.39 -16.82
N ARG A 378 29.73 -2.24 -16.57
CA ARG A 378 30.82 -2.56 -17.50
C ARG A 378 31.91 -3.30 -16.73
N GLY A 379 32.38 -4.41 -17.26
CA GLY A 379 33.46 -5.19 -16.62
C GLY A 379 34.76 -4.39 -16.50
N LYS A 380 35.53 -4.63 -15.48
CA LYS A 380 36.78 -3.92 -15.19
C LYS A 380 37.82 -4.03 -16.32
N ASN A 381 37.82 -5.15 -17.01
CA ASN A 381 38.76 -5.40 -18.12
C ASN A 381 38.42 -4.61 -19.42
N VAL A 382 37.29 -3.91 -19.46
CA VAL A 382 36.85 -3.13 -20.61
C VAL A 382 37.31 -1.67 -20.53
N GLU A 383 37.71 -1.17 -19.38
CA GLU A 383 38.13 0.23 -19.16
C GLU A 383 39.42 0.58 -19.95
N GLY A 384 40.27 -0.40 -20.22
CA GLY A 384 41.52 -0.22 -21.01
C GLY A 384 41.36 -0.42 -22.51
N VAL A 385 40.21 -0.92 -22.97
CA VAL A 385 39.91 -1.11 -24.39
C VAL A 385 39.01 0.03 -24.85
N ASN A 386 39.42 0.78 -25.86
CA ASN A 386 38.65 1.95 -26.39
C ASN A 386 37.35 1.51 -27.03
N VAL A 387 36.50 0.81 -26.27
CA VAL A 387 35.24 0.24 -26.72
C VAL A 387 34.08 1.03 -26.13
N ASN A 388 33.46 1.82 -26.98
CA ASN A 388 32.31 2.64 -26.61
C ASN A 388 31.08 1.77 -26.31
N GLY A 389 30.54 1.87 -25.09
CA GLY A 389 29.31 1.16 -24.68
C GLY A 389 28.64 1.84 -23.48
N THR A 390 27.31 1.85 -23.47
CA THR A 390 26.48 2.48 -22.47
C THR A 390 26.27 1.63 -21.20
N GLY A 391 26.53 0.31 -21.30
CA GLY A 391 26.20 -0.68 -20.26
C GLY A 391 24.69 -0.94 -20.12
N LEU A 392 23.87 -0.49 -21.08
CA LEU A 392 22.42 -0.63 -21.05
C LEU A 392 21.91 -1.76 -21.95
N GLY A 393 22.59 -2.05 -23.08
CA GLY A 393 22.14 -3.02 -24.07
C GLY A 393 21.89 -4.42 -23.49
N ILE A 394 22.83 -4.94 -22.67
CA ILE A 394 22.68 -6.29 -22.06
C ILE A 394 21.54 -6.32 -21.02
N TYR A 395 21.32 -5.24 -20.29
CA TYR A 395 20.18 -5.10 -19.38
C TYR A 395 18.85 -5.16 -20.15
N VAL A 396 18.73 -4.45 -21.27
CA VAL A 396 17.54 -4.48 -22.14
C VAL A 396 17.31 -5.89 -22.68
N CYS A 397 18.36 -6.60 -23.09
CA CYS A 397 18.28 -8.01 -23.52
C CYS A 397 17.64 -8.89 -22.42
N ARG A 398 18.07 -8.76 -21.16
CA ARG A 398 17.47 -9.48 -20.03
C ARG A 398 15.99 -9.19 -19.90
N GLN A 399 15.58 -7.92 -20.00
CA GLN A 399 14.17 -7.54 -19.87
C GLN A 399 13.32 -8.13 -21.00
N PHE A 400 13.79 -8.04 -22.24
CA PHE A 400 13.08 -8.61 -23.39
C PHE A 400 12.92 -10.13 -23.25
N VAL A 401 14.00 -10.85 -22.94
CA VAL A 401 13.94 -12.29 -22.77
C VAL A 401 13.04 -12.69 -21.58
N SER A 402 13.10 -11.95 -20.47
CA SER A 402 12.22 -12.18 -19.33
C SER A 402 10.74 -11.98 -19.67
N ALA A 403 10.41 -10.98 -20.50
CA ALA A 403 9.04 -10.76 -20.97
C ALA A 403 8.53 -11.90 -21.88
N HIS A 404 9.43 -12.66 -22.49
CA HIS A 404 9.12 -13.89 -23.24
C HIS A 404 9.03 -15.14 -22.35
N GLY A 405 9.15 -14.98 -21.01
CA GLY A 405 9.19 -16.10 -20.09
C GLY A 405 10.50 -16.89 -20.08
N GLY A 406 11.56 -16.28 -20.65
CA GLY A 406 12.88 -16.86 -20.75
C GLY A 406 13.89 -16.32 -19.72
N TYR A 407 15.14 -16.74 -19.87
CA TYR A 407 16.25 -16.27 -19.07
C TYR A 407 17.53 -16.13 -19.92
N VAL A 408 18.44 -15.25 -19.45
CA VAL A 408 19.72 -14.94 -20.11
C VAL A 408 20.88 -15.37 -19.22
N TRP A 409 22.03 -15.62 -19.82
CA TRP A 409 23.30 -15.83 -19.12
C TRP A 409 24.47 -15.25 -19.88
N GLY A 410 25.54 -14.94 -19.17
CA GLY A 410 26.88 -14.62 -19.71
C GLY A 410 27.91 -15.39 -18.92
N ARG A 411 28.85 -16.05 -19.60
CA ARG A 411 29.90 -16.87 -19.00
C ARG A 411 31.23 -16.60 -19.68
N SER A 412 32.30 -16.62 -18.92
CA SER A 412 33.67 -16.60 -19.42
C SER A 412 34.56 -17.53 -18.61
N LEU A 413 35.57 -18.07 -19.25
CA LEU A 413 36.61 -18.87 -18.56
C LEU A 413 37.72 -17.98 -17.97
N GLY A 414 37.55 -16.67 -18.05
CA GLY A 414 38.49 -15.66 -17.57
C GLY A 414 39.02 -14.73 -18.67
N PRO A 415 39.84 -13.75 -18.30
CA PRO A 415 40.44 -12.81 -19.24
C PRO A 415 41.18 -13.51 -20.39
N SER A 416 41.00 -12.99 -21.60
CA SER A 416 41.59 -13.47 -22.87
C SER A 416 41.14 -14.91 -23.28
N LYS A 417 40.05 -15.44 -22.69
CA LYS A 417 39.52 -16.77 -23.01
C LYS A 417 38.19 -16.71 -23.75
N GLY A 418 37.78 -15.53 -24.17
CA GLY A 418 36.49 -15.30 -24.82
C GLY A 418 35.33 -15.38 -23.85
N SER A 419 34.14 -15.17 -24.40
CA SER A 419 32.90 -15.25 -23.64
C SER A 419 31.77 -15.99 -24.38
N GLU A 420 30.77 -16.41 -23.65
CA GLU A 420 29.51 -16.96 -24.15
C GLU A 420 28.35 -16.21 -23.55
N PHE A 421 27.59 -15.55 -24.39
CA PHE A 421 26.28 -15.00 -24.04
C PHE A 421 25.18 -15.86 -24.63
N GLY A 422 24.10 -16.03 -23.90
CA GLY A 422 23.01 -16.82 -24.42
C GLY A 422 21.69 -16.50 -23.74
N PHE A 423 20.64 -17.05 -24.32
CA PHE A 423 19.31 -16.98 -23.74
C PHE A 423 18.50 -18.22 -24.11
N TRP A 424 17.51 -18.50 -23.28
CA TRP A 424 16.49 -19.50 -23.48
C TRP A 424 15.14 -18.83 -23.52
N VAL A 425 14.26 -19.24 -24.45
CA VAL A 425 12.85 -18.84 -24.50
C VAL A 425 11.96 -20.06 -24.77
N PRO A 426 10.74 -20.12 -24.18
CA PRO A 426 9.81 -21.23 -24.43
C PRO A 426 9.30 -21.19 -25.87
N LYS A 427 9.05 -22.34 -26.49
CA LYS A 427 8.47 -22.43 -27.83
C LYS A 427 7.03 -21.93 -27.91
N LYS A 428 6.25 -22.20 -26.85
CA LYS A 428 4.85 -21.79 -26.73
C LYS A 428 4.69 -20.90 -25.51
N ARG A 429 3.76 -19.97 -25.55
CA ARG A 429 3.46 -19.13 -24.38
C ARG A 429 2.99 -20.01 -23.23
N THR A 430 3.76 -20.08 -22.16
CA THR A 430 3.34 -20.71 -20.92
C THR A 430 2.46 -19.71 -20.17
N HIS A 431 1.20 -20.06 -19.91
CA HIS A 431 0.22 -19.21 -19.19
C HIS A 431 0.63 -18.85 -17.73
N ALA A 432 1.81 -19.25 -17.29
CA ALA A 432 2.25 -19.12 -15.91
C ALA A 432 2.59 -17.67 -15.47
N HIS A 433 2.89 -16.72 -16.37
CA HIS A 433 3.37 -15.39 -15.98
C HIS A 433 2.30 -14.29 -15.94
N SER A 434 1.16 -14.45 -16.63
CA SER A 434 0.02 -13.53 -16.47
C SER A 434 -0.68 -13.68 -15.09
N VAL A 435 -0.49 -14.83 -14.44
CA VAL A 435 -1.11 -15.15 -13.13
C VAL A 435 -0.31 -14.57 -11.97
N THR A 436 1.00 -14.36 -12.11
CA THR A 436 1.83 -13.82 -11.00
C THR A 436 1.61 -12.32 -10.82
N GLU A 437 1.49 -11.54 -11.90
CA GLU A 437 1.13 -10.12 -11.80
C GLU A 437 -0.32 -9.92 -11.32
N GLN A 438 -1.27 -10.69 -11.83
CA GLN A 438 -2.66 -10.65 -11.35
C GLN A 438 -2.78 -11.19 -9.92
N ARG A 439 -2.01 -12.22 -9.50
CA ARG A 439 -2.01 -12.71 -8.11
C ARG A 439 -1.42 -11.71 -7.13
N THR A 440 -0.40 -10.96 -7.51
CA THR A 440 0.18 -9.91 -6.63
C THR A 440 -0.79 -8.75 -6.48
N ILE A 441 -1.47 -8.32 -7.55
CA ILE A 441 -2.51 -7.29 -7.52
C ILE A 441 -3.75 -7.80 -6.77
N THR A 442 -4.20 -9.04 -7.02
CA THR A 442 -5.39 -9.63 -6.37
C THR A 442 -5.13 -9.94 -4.89
N LYS A 443 -3.91 -10.36 -4.51
CA LYS A 443 -3.54 -10.54 -3.09
C LYS A 443 -3.48 -9.21 -2.36
N GLY A 444 -2.91 -8.17 -2.96
CA GLY A 444 -2.92 -6.81 -2.42
C GLY A 444 -4.33 -6.24 -2.27
N GLN A 445 -5.20 -6.41 -3.28
CA GLN A 445 -6.59 -6.00 -3.23
C GLN A 445 -7.44 -6.83 -2.24
N LYS A 446 -7.20 -8.15 -2.09
CA LYS A 446 -7.88 -8.95 -1.07
C LYS A 446 -7.51 -8.52 0.34
N ILE A 447 -6.24 -8.19 0.60
CA ILE A 447 -5.82 -7.68 1.90
C ILE A 447 -6.47 -6.32 2.18
N VAL A 448 -6.51 -5.41 1.21
CA VAL A 448 -7.15 -4.09 1.36
C VAL A 448 -8.68 -4.22 1.56
N ASN A 449 -9.36 -5.12 0.83
CA ASN A 449 -10.81 -5.33 0.97
C ASN A 449 -11.20 -6.07 2.26
N GLN A 450 -10.30 -6.85 2.85
CA GLN A 450 -10.55 -7.53 4.12
C GLN A 450 -10.50 -6.56 5.31
N TYR A 451 -9.83 -5.41 5.16
CA TYR A 451 -9.71 -4.35 6.17
C TYR A 451 -10.48 -3.06 5.83
N SER A 452 -11.17 -3.01 4.69
CA SER A 452 -12.06 -1.89 4.35
C SER A 452 -13.43 -2.12 5.00
N PRO A 453 -13.96 -1.21 5.82
CA PRO A 453 -15.31 -1.34 6.37
C PRO A 453 -16.31 -1.33 5.21
N ARG A 454 -17.12 -2.42 5.09
CA ARG A 454 -18.23 -2.49 4.16
C ARG A 454 -19.12 -1.26 4.38
N LYS A 455 -19.22 -0.41 3.37
CA LYS A 455 -20.29 0.58 3.30
C LYS A 455 -21.61 -0.18 3.18
N LYS A 456 -22.41 -0.16 4.21
CA LYS A 456 -23.84 -0.28 4.17
C LYS A 456 -24.45 1.09 4.42
#